data_f3b6b3abeee083fb1b2880532af32c60
#
_entry.id   f3b6b3abeee083fb1b2880532af32c60
#
_cell.length_a   1.000
_cell.length_b   1.000
_cell.length_c   1.000
_cell.angle_alpha   90.00
_cell.angle_beta   90.00
_cell.angle_gamma   90.00
#
_symmetry.space_group_name_H-M   'P 1'
#
loop_
_entity.id
_entity.type
_entity.pdbx_description
1 polymer ?
#
loop_
_entity_poly.entity_id
_entity_poly.type
_entity_poly.pdbx_seq_one_letter_code
_entity_poly.pdbx_strand_id
1 'polypeptide(L)'
;MQHIAKEGRCFVISVNQFCKVSDFPSDYPPFTPEHHDRKPDGSRWETGDILSRGGSCVVGPLGTFISEPVWDKEKMILATLKKSDIVESRYFGLTAVRPAQMDFDPVGSYSRPDIFSLTVNKKPAVNVTFEEA
;
A
#
# COMPACT_ATOMS: atom_id res chain seq x y z
N MET A 1 0.00 -3.44 5.19
CA MET A 1 0.32 -2.00 5.25
C MET A 1 1.36 -1.67 6.31
N GLN A 2 1.22 -2.12 7.57
CA GLN A 2 2.17 -1.86 8.66
C GLN A 2 3.60 -2.32 8.34
N HIS A 3 3.74 -3.52 7.78
CA HIS A 3 5.03 -4.07 7.36
C HIS A 3 5.71 -3.18 6.30
N ILE A 4 4.97 -2.79 5.26
CA ILE A 4 5.47 -1.91 4.19
C ILE A 4 5.94 -0.55 4.75
N ALA A 5 5.14 0.05 5.64
CA ALA A 5 5.49 1.31 6.28
C ALA A 5 6.77 1.21 7.11
N LYS A 6 6.91 0.12 7.85
CA LYS A 6 8.05 -0.14 8.70
C LYS A 6 9.32 -0.43 7.89
N GLU A 7 9.25 -1.26 6.86
CA GLU A 7 10.38 -1.54 5.96
C GLU A 7 10.80 -0.30 5.18
N GLY A 8 9.82 0.41 4.59
CA GLY A 8 10.10 1.59 3.77
C GLY A 8 10.43 2.85 4.56
N ARG A 9 10.27 2.84 5.89
CA ARG A 9 10.41 4.03 6.75
C ARG A 9 9.64 5.22 6.18
N CYS A 10 8.39 4.97 5.79
CA CYS A 10 7.51 5.94 5.15
C CYS A 10 6.09 5.87 5.71
N PHE A 11 5.32 6.92 5.45
CA PHE A 11 3.88 6.85 5.66
C PHE A 11 3.24 6.00 4.57
N VAL A 12 2.29 5.16 4.95
CA VAL A 12 1.44 4.42 4.01
C VAL A 12 0.01 4.88 4.19
N ILE A 13 -0.55 5.46 3.13
CA ILE A 13 -1.96 5.84 3.06
C ILE A 13 -2.65 4.79 2.20
N SER A 14 -3.49 3.98 2.82
CA SER A 14 -4.31 2.99 2.12
C SER A 14 -5.72 3.53 1.97
N VAL A 15 -6.18 3.64 0.74
CA VAL A 15 -7.52 4.11 0.41
C VAL A 15 -8.26 2.97 -0.28
N ASN A 16 -9.30 2.47 0.37
CA ASN A 16 -10.16 1.42 -0.13
C ASN A 16 -11.61 1.90 -0.14
N GLN A 17 -12.29 1.63 -1.22
CA GLN A 17 -13.70 1.97 -1.35
C GLN A 17 -14.55 1.07 -0.45
N PHE A 18 -15.47 1.68 0.31
CA PHE A 18 -16.62 0.99 0.85
C PHE A 18 -17.75 1.08 -0.16
N CYS A 19 -18.37 -0.04 -0.52
CA CYS A 19 -19.53 -0.02 -1.42
C CYS A 19 -20.45 -1.23 -1.18
N LYS A 20 -21.72 -1.00 -1.50
CA LYS A 20 -22.80 -1.99 -1.47
C LYS A 20 -23.31 -2.23 -2.88
N VAL A 21 -24.09 -3.28 -3.05
CA VAL A 21 -24.80 -3.55 -4.30
C VAL A 21 -25.71 -2.40 -4.69
N SER A 22 -26.37 -1.76 -3.70
CA SER A 22 -27.24 -0.60 -3.90
C SER A 22 -26.57 0.63 -4.51
N ASP A 23 -25.25 0.71 -4.45
CA ASP A 23 -24.49 1.86 -4.98
C ASP A 23 -24.28 1.76 -6.49
N PHE A 24 -24.70 0.64 -7.08
CA PHE A 24 -24.61 0.38 -8.51
C PHE A 24 -25.99 0.38 -9.17
N PRO A 25 -26.06 0.75 -10.46
CA PRO A 25 -27.29 0.64 -11.23
C PRO A 25 -27.83 -0.80 -11.27
N SER A 26 -29.14 -0.95 -11.34
CA SER A 26 -29.79 -2.28 -11.38
C SER A 26 -29.47 -3.10 -12.62
N ASP A 27 -29.05 -2.43 -13.70
CA ASP A 27 -28.61 -3.03 -14.96
C ASP A 27 -27.10 -3.29 -15.02
N TYR A 28 -26.40 -3.08 -13.91
CA TYR A 28 -24.97 -3.37 -13.85
C TYR A 28 -24.74 -4.89 -14.06
N PRO A 29 -23.96 -5.28 -15.07
CA PRO A 29 -23.90 -6.67 -15.54
C PRO A 29 -23.70 -7.72 -14.45
N PRO A 30 -22.80 -7.58 -13.46
CA PRO A 30 -22.61 -8.58 -12.42
C PRO A 30 -23.86 -8.91 -11.58
N PHE A 31 -24.85 -8.01 -11.55
CA PHE A 31 -26.05 -8.18 -10.73
C PHE A 31 -27.29 -8.58 -11.54
N THR A 32 -27.18 -8.62 -12.86
CA THR A 32 -28.30 -9.07 -13.71
C THR A 32 -28.50 -10.59 -13.64
N PRO A 33 -29.72 -11.09 -13.86
CA PRO A 33 -30.02 -12.54 -13.82
C PRO A 33 -29.22 -13.38 -14.81
N GLU A 34 -28.76 -12.75 -15.90
CA GLU A 34 -28.00 -13.41 -16.96
C GLU A 34 -26.53 -13.61 -16.58
N HIS A 35 -26.00 -12.81 -15.65
CA HIS A 35 -24.67 -12.96 -15.13
C HIS A 35 -24.58 -14.01 -14.02
N HIS A 36 -23.54 -14.82 -14.10
CA HIS A 36 -23.33 -15.92 -13.15
C HIS A 36 -22.51 -15.57 -11.92
N ASP A 37 -22.18 -14.27 -11.73
CA ASP A 37 -21.44 -13.83 -10.57
C ASP A 37 -22.25 -14.03 -9.30
N ARG A 38 -21.72 -14.86 -8.42
CA ARG A 38 -22.35 -15.24 -7.17
C ARG A 38 -21.43 -14.91 -6.01
N LYS A 39 -22.03 -14.77 -4.84
CA LYS A 39 -21.28 -14.71 -3.59
C LYS A 39 -20.46 -16.00 -3.39
N PRO A 40 -19.43 -15.98 -2.55
CA PRO A 40 -18.62 -17.16 -2.25
C PRO A 40 -19.42 -18.36 -1.71
N ASP A 41 -20.59 -18.12 -1.11
CA ASP A 41 -21.52 -19.14 -0.62
C ASP A 41 -22.46 -19.69 -1.71
N GLY A 42 -22.34 -19.20 -2.93
CA GLY A 42 -23.14 -19.58 -4.09
C GLY A 42 -24.50 -18.88 -4.20
N SER A 43 -24.87 -18.04 -3.25
CA SER A 43 -26.09 -17.24 -3.31
C SER A 43 -25.98 -16.06 -4.28
N ARG A 44 -27.11 -15.44 -4.62
CA ARG A 44 -27.14 -14.23 -5.44
C ARG A 44 -26.85 -13.00 -4.58
N TRP A 45 -26.31 -11.98 -5.23
CA TRP A 45 -26.14 -10.66 -4.63
C TRP A 45 -27.50 -9.99 -4.39
N GLU A 46 -27.69 -9.45 -3.19
CA GLU A 46 -28.87 -8.70 -2.80
C GLU A 46 -28.52 -7.21 -2.60
N THR A 47 -29.51 -6.34 -2.73
CA THR A 47 -29.32 -4.87 -2.68
C THR A 47 -28.59 -4.38 -1.42
N GLY A 48 -28.76 -5.08 -0.29
CA GLY A 48 -28.11 -4.72 0.98
C GLY A 48 -26.71 -5.29 1.17
N ASP A 49 -26.24 -6.14 0.27
CA ASP A 49 -24.94 -6.80 0.41
C ASP A 49 -23.77 -5.82 0.26
N ILE A 50 -22.74 -6.06 1.05
CA ILE A 50 -21.48 -5.30 1.01
C ILE A 50 -20.56 -5.96 0.00
N LEU A 51 -20.20 -5.23 -1.06
CA LEU A 51 -19.23 -5.65 -2.08
C LEU A 51 -17.80 -5.39 -1.64
N SER A 52 -17.57 -4.25 -1.01
CA SER A 52 -16.28 -3.90 -0.47
C SER A 52 -16.44 -3.29 0.91
N ARG A 53 -15.73 -3.85 1.86
CA ARG A 53 -15.79 -3.43 3.27
C ARG A 53 -15.02 -2.15 3.57
N GLY A 54 -14.22 -1.65 2.62
CA GLY A 54 -13.34 -0.51 2.85
C GLY A 54 -12.01 -0.94 3.47
N GLY A 55 -11.71 -0.46 4.67
CA GLY A 55 -10.44 -0.71 5.35
C GLY A 55 -9.39 0.36 5.09
N SER A 56 -9.81 1.56 4.69
CA SER A 56 -8.92 2.71 4.55
C SER A 56 -8.24 3.03 5.87
N CYS A 57 -6.93 3.27 5.83
CA CYS A 57 -6.14 3.55 7.03
C CYS A 57 -4.90 4.38 6.71
N VAL A 58 -4.28 4.92 7.74
CA VAL A 58 -3.00 5.62 7.64
C VAL A 58 -2.02 5.01 8.63
N VAL A 59 -0.85 4.63 8.13
CA VAL A 59 0.21 3.98 8.91
C VAL A 59 1.46 4.87 8.90
N GLY A 60 2.06 5.02 10.07
CA GLY A 60 3.29 5.76 10.27
C GLY A 60 4.56 4.94 9.95
N PRO A 61 5.72 5.62 9.88
CA PRO A 61 6.98 5.01 9.44
C PRO A 61 7.54 3.89 10.33
N LEU A 62 7.01 3.75 11.53
CA LEU A 62 7.33 2.65 12.45
C LEU A 62 6.31 1.51 12.41
N GLY A 63 5.35 1.54 11.49
CA GLY A 63 4.34 0.53 11.34
C GLY A 63 3.13 0.67 12.28
N THR A 64 3.04 1.75 13.04
CA THR A 64 1.90 2.06 13.91
C THR A 64 0.78 2.74 13.16
N PHE A 65 -0.46 2.44 13.46
CA PHE A 65 -1.59 3.17 12.87
C PHE A 65 -1.65 4.60 13.42
N ILE A 66 -1.71 5.58 12.52
CA ILE A 66 -2.09 6.98 12.80
C ILE A 66 -3.61 7.09 12.75
N SER A 67 -4.22 6.39 11.81
CA SER A 67 -5.65 6.15 11.75
C SER A 67 -5.90 4.66 11.53
N GLU A 68 -6.66 4.07 12.45
CA GLU A 68 -7.09 2.67 12.37
C GLU A 68 -7.93 2.41 11.10
N PRO A 69 -7.93 1.17 10.57
CA PRO A 69 -8.76 0.81 9.44
C PRO A 69 -10.24 1.06 9.70
N VAL A 70 -10.89 1.74 8.77
CA VAL A 70 -12.33 2.01 8.81
C VAL A 70 -13.05 0.97 7.97
N TRP A 71 -13.86 0.13 8.63
CA TRP A 71 -14.59 -0.95 8.00
C TRP A 71 -16.10 -0.68 7.95
N ASP A 72 -16.75 -1.22 6.92
CA ASP A 72 -18.20 -1.34 6.77
C ASP A 72 -18.95 0.01 6.81
N LYS A 73 -18.27 1.10 6.52
CA LYS A 73 -18.87 2.43 6.46
C LYS A 73 -18.07 3.40 5.61
N GLU A 74 -18.79 4.32 5.01
CA GLU A 74 -18.21 5.51 4.39
C GLU A 74 -17.79 6.51 5.47
N LYS A 75 -16.53 6.94 5.41
CA LYS A 75 -15.98 7.90 6.36
C LYS A 75 -14.81 8.66 5.76
N MET A 76 -14.80 9.98 5.95
CA MET A 76 -13.61 10.79 5.72
C MET A 76 -12.60 10.55 6.85
N ILE A 77 -11.36 10.24 6.49
CA ILE A 77 -10.24 10.06 7.42
C ILE A 77 -9.32 11.26 7.28
N LEU A 78 -9.07 11.94 8.39
CA LEU A 78 -8.09 13.02 8.48
C LEU A 78 -6.93 12.55 9.33
N ALA A 79 -5.71 12.78 8.83
CA ALA A 79 -4.49 12.45 9.55
C ALA A 79 -3.44 13.56 9.38
N THR A 80 -2.72 13.87 10.44
CA THR A 80 -1.59 14.79 10.40
C THR A 80 -0.31 13.98 10.26
N LEU A 81 0.42 14.23 9.18
CA LEU A 81 1.69 13.57 8.88
C LEU A 81 2.84 14.55 9.15
N LYS A 82 3.74 14.18 10.05
CA LYS A 82 4.91 15.01 10.38
C LYS A 82 6.13 14.49 9.64
N LYS A 83 6.81 15.35 8.90
CA LYS A 83 8.06 14.97 8.22
C LYS A 83 9.15 14.51 9.19
N SER A 84 9.15 15.04 10.43
CA SER A 84 10.04 14.58 11.49
C SER A 84 9.94 13.09 11.77
N ASP A 85 8.74 12.52 11.70
CA ASP A 85 8.52 11.10 12.02
C ASP A 85 9.28 10.17 11.04
N ILE A 86 9.45 10.59 9.77
CA ILE A 86 10.28 9.86 8.80
C ILE A 86 11.74 9.93 9.21
N VAL A 87 12.22 11.11 9.58
CA VAL A 87 13.60 11.31 9.99
C VAL A 87 13.90 10.52 11.26
N GLU A 88 13.05 10.66 12.28
CA GLU A 88 13.19 9.96 13.55
C GLU A 88 13.13 8.44 13.39
N SER A 89 12.25 7.93 12.52
CA SER A 89 12.14 6.49 12.26
C SER A 89 13.44 5.88 11.69
N ARG A 90 14.21 6.68 10.96
CA ARG A 90 15.52 6.28 10.41
C ARG A 90 16.62 6.31 11.47
N TYR A 91 16.54 7.26 12.40
CA TYR A 91 17.54 7.45 13.46
C TYR A 91 17.26 6.60 14.71
N PHE A 92 16.03 6.18 14.94
CA PHE A 92 15.65 5.43 16.15
C PHE A 92 16.42 4.11 16.30
N GLY A 93 17.03 3.63 15.24
CA GLY A 93 17.97 2.51 15.25
C GLY A 93 19.37 2.81 15.75
N LEU A 94 19.77 4.09 15.85
CA LEU A 94 21.14 4.49 16.19
C LEU A 94 21.38 4.69 17.69
N THR A 95 20.34 4.95 18.48
CA THR A 95 20.46 5.35 19.91
C THR A 95 20.02 4.27 20.91
N ALA A 96 19.26 3.28 20.51
CA ALA A 96 18.88 2.15 21.35
C ALA A 96 19.54 0.89 20.84
N VAL A 97 20.34 0.28 21.66
CA VAL A 97 21.17 -0.93 21.62
C VAL A 97 20.83 -2.07 20.60
N ARG A 98 19.88 -1.89 19.69
CA ARG A 98 19.63 -2.74 18.53
C ARG A 98 19.20 -1.89 17.34
N PRO A 99 20.10 -1.71 16.41
CA PRO A 99 20.00 -0.75 15.34
C PRO A 99 18.99 -1.15 14.28
N ALA A 100 18.66 -0.14 13.48
CA ALA A 100 18.08 -0.26 12.14
C ALA A 100 18.71 -1.36 11.24
N GLN A 101 19.77 -2.02 11.69
CA GLN A 101 20.36 -3.20 11.05
C GLN A 101 19.42 -4.41 10.96
N MET A 102 18.31 -4.42 11.71
CA MET A 102 17.29 -5.47 11.63
C MET A 102 16.13 -5.12 10.71
N ASP A 103 16.05 -3.86 10.28
CA ASP A 103 15.02 -3.41 9.36
C ASP A 103 15.65 -3.13 8.00
N PHE A 104 14.99 -3.52 6.92
CA PHE A 104 15.45 -3.29 5.56
C PHE A 104 15.60 -1.78 5.29
N ASP A 105 16.83 -1.31 5.06
CA ASP A 105 17.12 0.06 4.67
C ASP A 105 17.64 0.10 3.22
N PRO A 106 16.77 0.39 2.24
CA PRO A 106 17.18 0.39 0.84
C PRO A 106 18.07 1.58 0.46
N VAL A 107 18.29 2.55 1.36
CA VAL A 107 18.85 3.85 0.97
C VAL A 107 20.28 4.11 1.47
N GLY A 108 20.80 3.36 2.43
CA GLY A 108 22.10 3.81 2.88
C GLY A 108 22.90 2.95 3.84
N SER A 109 22.29 2.27 4.78
CA SER A 109 23.05 1.59 5.84
C SER A 109 23.77 0.33 5.37
N TYR A 110 23.34 -0.25 4.26
CA TYR A 110 23.93 -1.46 3.66
C TYR A 110 24.99 -1.13 2.60
N SER A 111 25.16 0.15 2.27
CA SER A 111 26.20 0.55 1.36
C SER A 111 27.57 0.47 2.05
N ARG A 112 28.45 -0.32 1.49
CA ARG A 112 29.83 -0.54 2.00
C ARG A 112 30.83 -0.12 0.91
N PRO A 113 30.95 1.19 0.62
CA PRO A 113 31.88 1.69 -0.40
C PRO A 113 33.35 1.50 0.01
N ASP A 114 33.57 1.19 1.28
CA ASP A 114 34.89 0.83 1.84
C ASP A 114 35.41 -0.52 1.35
N ILE A 115 34.50 -1.45 0.99
CA ILE A 115 34.86 -2.81 0.56
C ILE A 115 34.27 -3.20 -0.79
N PHE A 116 33.22 -2.50 -1.25
CA PHE A 116 32.56 -2.80 -2.52
C PHE A 116 32.59 -1.59 -3.46
N SER A 117 32.94 -1.84 -4.72
CA SER A 117 32.81 -0.87 -5.80
C SER A 117 31.72 -1.30 -6.76
N LEU A 118 30.74 -0.44 -7.01
CA LEU A 118 29.65 -0.68 -7.95
C LEU A 118 29.85 0.18 -9.19
N THR A 119 30.01 -0.46 -10.35
CA THR A 119 30.02 0.23 -11.64
C THR A 119 28.65 0.06 -12.30
N VAL A 120 28.01 1.19 -12.59
CA VAL A 120 26.70 1.22 -13.24
C VAL A 120 26.85 1.69 -14.67
N ASN A 121 26.37 0.91 -15.62
CA ASN A 121 26.25 1.33 -17.00
C ASN A 121 25.05 2.27 -17.17
N LYS A 122 25.32 3.54 -17.42
CA LYS A 122 24.29 4.59 -17.64
C LYS A 122 23.87 4.72 -19.11
N LYS A 123 24.39 3.91 -20.00
CA LYS A 123 23.96 3.94 -21.39
C LYS A 123 22.52 3.43 -21.46
N PRO A 124 21.65 4.07 -22.25
CA PRO A 124 20.30 3.56 -22.48
C PRO A 124 20.40 2.13 -23.07
N ALA A 125 19.72 1.19 -22.46
CA ALA A 125 19.57 -0.13 -23.05
C ALA A 125 18.48 -0.04 -24.12
N VAL A 126 18.86 -0.16 -25.38
CA VAL A 126 17.90 -0.26 -26.49
C VAL A 126 17.56 -1.73 -26.65
N ASN A 127 16.40 -2.12 -26.12
CA ASN A 127 15.94 -3.50 -26.18
C ASN A 127 15.23 -3.86 -27.49
N VAL A 128 14.83 -2.84 -28.28
CA VAL A 128 14.13 -3.01 -29.56
C VAL A 128 14.66 -1.96 -30.54
N THR A 129 15.14 -2.41 -31.68
CA THR A 129 15.44 -1.58 -32.88
C THR A 129 14.32 -1.79 -33.87
N PHE A 130 13.71 -0.70 -34.33
CA PHE A 130 12.77 -0.74 -35.45
C PHE A 130 13.58 -0.55 -36.76
N GLU A 131 13.50 -1.51 -37.65
CA GLU A 131 14.02 -1.35 -39.03
C GLU A 131 12.88 -0.83 -39.90
N GLU A 132 13.12 0.25 -40.62
CA GLU A 132 12.21 0.73 -41.65
C GLU A 132 12.27 -0.26 -42.84
N ALA A 133 11.09 -0.73 -43.26
CA ALA A 133 10.94 -1.67 -44.39
C ALA A 133 11.05 -0.97 -45.74
#